data_9ad2169d3c91a4592fc92ddf744586c3
#
_entry.id   9ad2169d3c91a4592fc92ddf744586c3
#
_cell.length_a   1.000
_cell.length_b   1.000
_cell.length_c   1.000
_cell.angle_alpha   90.00
_cell.angle_beta   90.00
_cell.angle_gamma   90.00
#
_symmetry.space_group_name_H-M   'P 1'
#
loop_
_entity.id
_entity.type
_entity.pdbx_description
1 polymer ?
#
loop_
_entity_poly.entity_id
_entity_poly.type
_entity_poly.pdbx_seq_one_letter_code
_entity_poly.pdbx_strand_id
1 'polypeptide(L)'
;MINKISKILFAFLFVMGLQSANAQTIRIASVSGPDHHHNKALNWFADKVNKQNIGVTFKVLSGGQLGKSERAYIEGMQQGTIQMSQVSTGPMAGFVGEFDIFSLPYMFRDTAHFKKVLSGPIGDKFLGMLDAKGMKGLAWFDNGYRNMFNGTKPVTEPSDMAGLKIRVMKSPLMVNTVNAMGGSATPMAYGELYTALKQGVLDGGENAAGNVLNDKFFEVSKYYSITQHFRPPGVVVMSKKTWNSLSGSQQKAISKAAAQL
;
A
#
# COMPACT_ATOMS: atom_id res chain seq x y z
N MET A 1 -71.76 41.21 -27.49
CA MET A 1 -70.50 40.68 -28.04
C MET A 1 -69.53 40.45 -26.87
N ILE A 2 -69.41 39.23 -26.43
CA ILE A 2 -68.71 38.88 -25.19
C ILE A 2 -67.40 38.19 -25.59
N ASN A 3 -66.26 38.86 -25.31
CA ASN A 3 -64.92 38.29 -25.53
C ASN A 3 -64.59 37.32 -24.38
N LYS A 4 -64.42 36.04 -24.73
CA LYS A 4 -63.87 35.03 -23.85
C LYS A 4 -62.32 35.05 -23.91
N ILE A 5 -61.67 35.58 -22.87
CA ILE A 5 -60.26 35.50 -22.68
C ILE A 5 -59.94 34.11 -22.12
N SER A 6 -59.30 33.28 -22.94
CA SER A 6 -58.80 31.95 -22.56
C SER A 6 -57.60 32.11 -21.69
N LYS A 7 -57.67 31.64 -20.43
CA LYS A 7 -56.54 31.56 -19.51
C LYS A 7 -55.72 30.30 -19.86
N ILE A 8 -54.59 30.48 -20.55
CA ILE A 8 -53.63 29.43 -20.75
C ILE A 8 -52.78 29.32 -19.47
N LEU A 9 -53.04 28.27 -18.72
CA LEU A 9 -52.29 27.92 -17.54
C LEU A 9 -50.97 27.23 -18.01
N PHE A 10 -49.85 27.96 -17.97
CA PHE A 10 -48.50 27.39 -18.23
C PHE A 10 -48.10 26.58 -17.00
N ALA A 11 -48.31 25.26 -17.07
CA ALA A 11 -47.78 24.32 -16.12
C ALA A 11 -46.26 24.17 -16.40
N PHE A 12 -45.42 24.88 -15.64
CA PHE A 12 -43.97 24.64 -15.61
C PHE A 12 -43.76 23.27 -14.95
N LEU A 13 -43.63 22.23 -15.76
CA LEU A 13 -43.11 20.95 -15.35
C LEU A 13 -41.62 21.15 -14.99
N PHE A 14 -41.35 21.30 -13.70
CA PHE A 14 -40.00 21.22 -13.14
C PHE A 14 -39.56 19.75 -13.22
N VAL A 15 -39.01 19.38 -14.36
CA VAL A 15 -38.29 18.11 -14.50
C VAL A 15 -37.05 18.25 -13.66
N MET A 16 -37.14 17.87 -12.37
CA MET A 16 -35.95 17.53 -11.57
C MET A 16 -35.27 16.36 -12.26
N GLY A 17 -34.30 16.67 -13.12
CA GLY A 17 -33.37 15.70 -13.64
C GLY A 17 -32.69 15.02 -12.46
N LEU A 18 -33.13 13.81 -12.15
CA LEU A 18 -32.34 12.87 -11.36
C LEU A 18 -31.04 12.66 -12.12
N GLN A 19 -30.09 13.58 -11.95
CA GLN A 19 -28.72 13.27 -12.25
C GLN A 19 -28.37 12.06 -11.37
N SER A 20 -28.40 10.88 -11.98
CA SER A 20 -27.76 9.72 -11.42
C SER A 20 -26.31 10.14 -11.21
N ALA A 21 -25.99 10.58 -10.00
CA ALA A 21 -24.63 10.88 -9.62
C ALA A 21 -23.87 9.57 -9.83
N ASN A 22 -23.17 9.46 -10.97
CA ASN A 22 -22.29 8.34 -11.21
C ASN A 22 -21.35 8.27 -10.01
N ALA A 23 -21.50 7.23 -9.19
CA ALA A 23 -20.69 7.05 -8.00
C ALA A 23 -19.21 7.10 -8.42
N GLN A 24 -18.46 8.05 -7.84
CA GLN A 24 -17.04 8.19 -8.13
C GLN A 24 -16.33 6.90 -7.76
N THR A 25 -15.65 6.27 -8.72
CA THR A 25 -14.87 5.05 -8.46
C THR A 25 -13.45 5.41 -7.99
N ILE A 26 -13.12 5.01 -6.78
CA ILE A 26 -11.79 5.13 -6.19
C ILE A 26 -11.04 3.82 -6.44
N ARG A 27 -9.97 3.90 -7.23
CA ARG A 27 -9.13 2.75 -7.55
C ARG A 27 -8.05 2.60 -6.50
N ILE A 28 -7.92 1.38 -5.95
CA ILE A 28 -6.87 1.01 -5.00
C ILE A 28 -5.81 0.24 -5.77
N ALA A 29 -4.63 0.81 -5.97
CA ALA A 29 -3.52 0.17 -6.65
C ALA A 29 -2.81 -0.83 -5.73
N SER A 30 -2.45 -1.99 -6.25
CA SER A 30 -1.64 -2.99 -5.55
C SER A 30 -0.68 -3.70 -6.49
N VAL A 31 0.58 -3.85 -6.06
CA VAL A 31 1.62 -4.59 -6.80
C VAL A 31 1.46 -6.10 -6.65
N SER A 32 0.81 -6.55 -5.58
CA SER A 32 0.63 -7.96 -5.23
C SER A 32 -0.43 -8.64 -6.10
N GLY A 33 -0.30 -9.94 -6.29
CA GLY A 33 -1.26 -10.76 -7.04
C GLY A 33 -2.67 -10.77 -6.42
N PRO A 34 -3.72 -11.14 -7.18
CA PRO A 34 -5.11 -11.03 -6.74
C PRO A 34 -5.41 -11.82 -5.47
N ASP A 35 -4.83 -13.00 -5.29
CA ASP A 35 -5.06 -13.88 -4.15
C ASP A 35 -4.20 -13.54 -2.91
N HIS A 36 -3.33 -12.56 -3.04
CA HIS A 36 -2.45 -12.12 -1.98
C HIS A 36 -3.25 -11.61 -0.77
N HIS A 37 -2.78 -11.91 0.46
CA HIS A 37 -3.49 -11.53 1.68
C HIS A 37 -3.67 -10.00 1.81
N HIS A 38 -2.75 -9.19 1.31
CA HIS A 38 -2.92 -7.72 1.23
C HIS A 38 -4.17 -7.36 0.43
N ASN A 39 -4.36 -7.97 -0.74
CA ASN A 39 -5.53 -7.71 -1.59
C ASN A 39 -6.82 -8.23 -0.98
N LYS A 40 -6.78 -9.33 -0.23
CA LYS A 40 -7.95 -9.79 0.54
C LYS A 40 -8.39 -8.74 1.56
N ALA A 41 -7.45 -8.14 2.28
CA ALA A 41 -7.74 -7.06 3.23
C ALA A 41 -8.26 -5.79 2.52
N LEU A 42 -7.62 -5.38 1.41
CA LEU A 42 -8.07 -4.23 0.62
C LEU A 42 -9.46 -4.44 -0.01
N ASN A 43 -9.77 -5.65 -0.49
CA ASN A 43 -11.10 -6.00 -0.98
C ASN A 43 -12.13 -5.99 0.14
N TRP A 44 -11.81 -6.52 1.31
CA TRP A 44 -12.67 -6.43 2.48
C TRP A 44 -12.99 -4.97 2.85
N PHE A 45 -11.97 -4.10 2.84
CA PHE A 45 -12.16 -2.65 3.06
C PHE A 45 -13.08 -2.04 1.97
N ALA A 46 -12.79 -2.31 0.70
CA ALA A 46 -13.59 -1.81 -0.42
C ALA A 46 -15.06 -2.24 -0.30
N ASP A 47 -15.31 -3.52 -0.04
CA ASP A 47 -16.65 -4.08 0.13
C ASP A 47 -17.39 -3.45 1.32
N LYS A 48 -16.66 -3.23 2.42
CA LYS A 48 -17.21 -2.61 3.63
C LYS A 48 -17.65 -1.17 3.40
N VAL A 49 -16.92 -0.40 2.63
CA VAL A 49 -17.30 0.98 2.27
C VAL A 49 -18.39 0.97 1.21
N ASN A 50 -18.27 0.14 0.18
CA ASN A 50 -19.25 0.05 -0.92
C ASN A 50 -20.65 -0.31 -0.42
N LYS A 51 -20.78 -1.20 0.57
CA LYS A 51 -22.05 -1.59 1.20
C LYS A 51 -22.76 -0.42 1.91
N GLN A 52 -22.07 0.67 2.21
CA GLN A 52 -22.68 1.84 2.87
C GLN A 52 -23.39 2.79 1.88
N ASN A 53 -23.23 2.57 0.56
CA ASN A 53 -23.86 3.36 -0.51
C ASN A 53 -23.69 4.89 -0.34
N ILE A 54 -22.49 5.32 0.02
CA ILE A 54 -22.17 6.73 0.34
C ILE A 54 -21.83 7.59 -0.89
N GLY A 55 -22.19 7.15 -2.10
CA GLY A 55 -21.95 7.89 -3.35
C GLY A 55 -20.54 7.75 -3.91
N VAL A 56 -19.69 6.89 -3.32
CA VAL A 56 -18.38 6.49 -3.86
C VAL A 56 -18.27 4.97 -3.84
N THR A 57 -17.53 4.42 -4.80
CA THR A 57 -17.22 2.99 -4.85
C THR A 57 -15.72 2.78 -4.87
N PHE A 58 -15.25 1.70 -4.26
CA PHE A 58 -13.84 1.30 -4.23
C PHE A 58 -13.63 0.04 -5.05
N LYS A 59 -12.53 0.00 -5.81
CA LYS A 59 -12.14 -1.16 -6.62
C LYS A 59 -10.64 -1.41 -6.48
N VAL A 60 -10.25 -2.62 -6.07
CA VAL A 60 -8.84 -3.04 -6.02
C VAL A 60 -8.37 -3.43 -7.42
N LEU A 61 -7.25 -2.87 -7.85
CA LEU A 61 -6.54 -3.21 -9.08
C LEU A 61 -5.20 -3.85 -8.70
N SER A 62 -5.19 -5.17 -8.66
CA SER A 62 -4.09 -6.02 -8.20
C SER A 62 -3.08 -6.34 -9.31
N GLY A 63 -1.97 -7.01 -8.95
CA GLY A 63 -0.99 -7.53 -9.91
C GLY A 63 -0.27 -6.47 -10.72
N GLY A 64 -0.15 -5.25 -10.19
CA GLY A 64 0.56 -4.17 -10.87
C GLY A 64 -0.16 -3.59 -12.08
N GLN A 65 -1.49 -3.69 -12.17
CA GLN A 65 -2.27 -3.12 -13.29
C GLN A 65 -2.07 -1.61 -13.47
N LEU A 66 -1.78 -0.87 -12.40
CA LEU A 66 -1.49 0.56 -12.43
C LEU A 66 0.01 0.87 -12.33
N GLY A 67 0.88 -0.12 -12.50
CA GLY A 67 2.34 -0.03 -12.39
C GLY A 67 2.91 -1.07 -11.45
N LYS A 68 4.17 -1.46 -11.66
CA LYS A 68 4.84 -2.55 -10.92
C LYS A 68 5.63 -2.06 -9.69
N SER A 69 5.47 -0.80 -9.28
CA SER A 69 6.28 -0.16 -8.25
C SER A 69 5.42 0.63 -7.27
N GLU A 70 5.57 0.38 -5.98
CA GLU A 70 4.94 1.19 -4.93
C GLU A 70 5.38 2.66 -5.00
N ARG A 71 6.62 2.93 -5.43
CA ARG A 71 7.10 4.29 -5.66
C ARG A 71 6.27 5.03 -6.72
N ALA A 72 5.98 4.37 -7.85
CA ALA A 72 5.11 4.95 -8.87
C ALA A 72 3.69 5.21 -8.36
N TYR A 73 3.20 4.39 -7.43
CA TYR A 73 1.91 4.64 -6.78
C TYR A 73 1.93 5.87 -5.87
N ILE A 74 3.02 6.09 -5.11
CA ILE A 74 3.19 7.29 -4.29
C ILE A 74 3.21 8.52 -5.18
N GLU A 75 4.02 8.53 -6.23
CA GLU A 75 4.09 9.62 -7.22
C GLU A 75 2.72 9.87 -7.88
N GLY A 76 2.03 8.81 -8.27
CA GLY A 76 0.68 8.89 -8.83
C GLY A 76 -0.36 9.46 -7.86
N MET A 77 -0.27 9.13 -6.57
CA MET A 77 -1.14 9.71 -5.53
C MET A 77 -0.86 11.20 -5.32
N GLN A 78 0.40 11.62 -5.32
CA GLN A 78 0.77 13.05 -5.25
C GLN A 78 0.21 13.84 -6.44
N GLN A 79 0.27 13.26 -7.65
CA GLN A 79 -0.27 13.86 -8.86
C GLN A 79 -1.81 13.76 -8.96
N GLY A 80 -2.44 12.81 -8.23
CA GLY A 80 -3.87 12.53 -8.28
C GLY A 80 -4.28 11.55 -9.39
N THR A 81 -3.34 10.92 -10.07
CA THR A 81 -3.61 9.90 -11.11
C THR A 81 -3.94 8.53 -10.51
N ILE A 82 -3.43 8.25 -9.32
CA ILE A 82 -3.79 7.10 -8.47
C ILE A 82 -4.53 7.63 -7.25
N GLN A 83 -5.69 7.03 -6.92
CA GLN A 83 -6.53 7.52 -5.84
C GLN A 83 -6.11 6.95 -4.48
N MET A 84 -5.74 5.67 -4.43
CA MET A 84 -5.43 4.98 -3.17
C MET A 84 -4.47 3.81 -3.41
N SER A 85 -3.66 3.49 -2.42
CA SER A 85 -2.82 2.27 -2.41
C SER A 85 -2.48 1.87 -0.98
N GLN A 86 -2.03 0.63 -0.81
CA GLN A 86 -1.21 0.20 0.32
C GLN A 86 0.24 0.18 -0.15
N VAL A 87 1.12 0.84 0.58
CA VAL A 87 2.55 0.92 0.26
C VAL A 87 3.40 0.64 1.49
N SER A 88 4.57 0.03 1.29
CA SER A 88 5.52 -0.24 2.38
C SER A 88 6.27 1.03 2.79
N THR A 89 6.67 1.11 4.06
CA THR A 89 7.43 2.27 4.59
C THR A 89 8.80 2.44 3.95
N GLY A 90 9.45 1.37 3.48
CA GLY A 90 10.72 1.47 2.76
C GLY A 90 10.65 2.37 1.52
N PRO A 91 9.79 2.10 0.53
CA PRO A 91 9.56 3.02 -0.59
C PRO A 91 9.05 4.40 -0.17
N MET A 92 8.24 4.49 0.91
CA MET A 92 7.74 5.77 1.44
C MET A 92 8.87 6.67 1.95
N ALA A 93 9.95 6.12 2.49
CA ALA A 93 11.11 6.85 2.98
C ALA A 93 11.76 7.76 1.91
N GLY A 94 11.64 7.41 0.64
CA GLY A 94 12.09 8.25 -0.47
C GLY A 94 11.30 9.56 -0.66
N PHE A 95 10.16 9.71 0.03
CA PHE A 95 9.29 10.90 -0.03
C PHE A 95 9.18 11.60 1.33
N VAL A 96 9.20 10.83 2.39
CA VAL A 96 9.19 11.27 3.79
C VAL A 96 10.32 10.51 4.51
N GLY A 97 11.49 11.15 4.63
CA GLY A 97 12.73 10.50 5.09
C GLY A 97 12.59 9.82 6.45
N GLU A 98 11.77 10.38 7.34
CA GLU A 98 11.52 9.86 8.68
C GLU A 98 10.95 8.43 8.67
N PHE A 99 10.28 8.01 7.59
CA PHE A 99 9.76 6.64 7.46
C PHE A 99 10.86 5.58 7.36
N ASP A 100 12.10 5.97 7.05
CA ASP A 100 13.21 5.01 6.98
C ASP A 100 13.54 4.39 8.36
N ILE A 101 13.15 5.05 9.46
CA ILE A 101 13.30 4.50 10.82
C ILE A 101 12.64 3.12 10.96
N PHE A 102 11.54 2.87 10.26
CA PHE A 102 10.86 1.57 10.27
C PHE A 102 11.64 0.46 9.56
N SER A 103 12.73 0.80 8.87
CA SER A 103 13.67 -0.11 8.24
C SER A 103 14.89 -0.43 9.12
N LEU A 104 14.92 0.06 10.37
CA LEU A 104 15.96 -0.33 11.33
C LEU A 104 15.83 -1.81 11.70
N PRO A 105 16.94 -2.57 11.68
CA PRO A 105 16.92 -3.97 12.12
C PRO A 105 16.46 -4.09 13.58
N TYR A 106 15.66 -5.12 13.85
CA TYR A 106 15.20 -5.49 15.19
C TYR A 106 14.54 -4.37 16.01
N MET A 107 13.97 -3.35 15.33
CA MET A 107 13.35 -2.18 15.98
C MET A 107 12.19 -2.57 16.90
N PHE A 108 11.37 -3.52 16.48
CA PHE A 108 10.22 -3.99 17.24
C PHE A 108 10.54 -5.27 17.99
N ARG A 109 10.38 -5.27 19.32
CA ARG A 109 10.63 -6.44 20.18
C ARG A 109 9.71 -7.62 19.83
N ASP A 110 8.44 -7.32 19.61
CA ASP A 110 7.38 -8.31 19.39
C ASP A 110 6.17 -7.68 18.67
N THR A 111 5.16 -8.49 18.39
CA THR A 111 3.92 -8.04 17.74
C THR A 111 3.11 -7.06 18.60
N ALA A 112 3.14 -7.21 19.91
CA ALA A 112 2.41 -6.31 20.81
C ALA A 112 3.06 -4.93 20.84
N HIS A 113 4.40 -4.86 20.88
CA HIS A 113 5.14 -3.60 20.77
C HIS A 113 4.90 -2.92 19.41
N PHE A 114 4.98 -3.66 18.29
CA PHE A 114 4.68 -3.16 16.96
C PHE A 114 3.28 -2.53 16.91
N LYS A 115 2.25 -3.25 17.34
CA LYS A 115 0.88 -2.75 17.37
C LYS A 115 0.74 -1.51 18.25
N LYS A 116 1.29 -1.54 19.47
CA LYS A 116 1.21 -0.42 20.43
C LYS A 116 1.83 0.87 19.87
N VAL A 117 2.97 0.77 19.18
CA VAL A 117 3.64 1.94 18.57
C VAL A 117 2.79 2.52 17.44
N LEU A 118 2.28 1.67 16.55
CA LEU A 118 1.56 2.13 15.36
C LEU A 118 0.12 2.57 15.64
N SER A 119 -0.54 2.00 16.64
CA SER A 119 -1.89 2.43 17.07
C SER A 119 -1.87 3.59 18.07
N GLY A 120 -0.71 4.13 18.40
CA GLY A 120 -0.55 5.22 19.36
C GLY A 120 -0.11 6.53 18.69
N PRO A 121 0.22 7.55 19.53
CA PRO A 121 0.58 8.89 19.05
C PRO A 121 1.76 8.92 18.05
N ILE A 122 2.67 7.95 18.14
CA ILE A 122 3.78 7.82 17.17
C ILE A 122 3.22 7.47 15.80
N GLY A 123 2.36 6.46 15.71
CA GLY A 123 1.73 6.09 14.45
C GLY A 123 0.91 7.23 13.86
N ASP A 124 0.11 7.92 14.68
CA ASP A 124 -0.68 9.08 14.24
C ASP A 124 0.20 10.20 13.69
N LYS A 125 1.32 10.49 14.37
CA LYS A 125 2.29 11.48 13.90
C LYS A 125 2.83 11.13 12.51
N PHE A 126 3.23 9.89 12.28
CA PHE A 126 3.75 9.46 10.98
C PHE A 126 2.67 9.50 9.89
N LEU A 127 1.42 9.07 10.17
CA LEU A 127 0.32 9.21 9.22
C LEU A 127 0.07 10.68 8.86
N GLY A 128 0.17 11.59 9.84
CA GLY A 128 0.02 13.04 9.64
C GLY A 128 1.10 13.65 8.76
N MET A 129 2.35 13.15 8.79
CA MET A 129 3.44 13.66 7.94
C MET A 129 3.15 13.53 6.44
N LEU A 130 2.32 12.57 6.06
CA LEU A 130 1.95 12.34 4.66
C LEU A 130 1.12 13.48 4.07
N ASP A 131 0.42 14.25 4.90
CA ASP A 131 -0.41 15.38 4.46
C ASP A 131 0.42 16.47 3.74
N ALA A 132 1.62 16.75 4.23
CA ALA A 132 2.54 17.71 3.62
C ALA A 132 3.11 17.23 2.26
N LYS A 133 2.97 15.95 1.97
CA LYS A 133 3.43 15.33 0.70
C LYS A 133 2.28 15.01 -0.26
N GLY A 134 1.11 15.62 -0.08
CA GLY A 134 -0.04 15.45 -0.97
C GLY A 134 -0.75 14.11 -0.82
N MET A 135 -0.63 13.48 0.34
CA MET A 135 -1.21 12.18 0.65
C MET A 135 -1.94 12.21 1.99
N LYS A 136 -2.99 11.40 2.13
CA LYS A 136 -3.71 11.15 3.39
C LYS A 136 -3.40 9.74 3.88
N GLY A 137 -2.71 9.63 5.01
CA GLY A 137 -2.55 8.36 5.71
C GLY A 137 -3.86 7.95 6.38
N LEU A 138 -4.28 6.70 6.17
CA LEU A 138 -5.56 6.18 6.67
C LEU A 138 -5.41 5.11 7.73
N ALA A 139 -4.46 4.19 7.56
CA ALA A 139 -4.23 3.10 8.48
C ALA A 139 -2.82 2.51 8.31
N TRP A 140 -2.37 1.80 9.32
CA TRP A 140 -1.17 0.96 9.27
C TRP A 140 -1.53 -0.45 8.83
N PHE A 141 -0.57 -1.11 8.20
CA PHE A 141 -0.69 -2.46 7.70
C PHE A 141 0.51 -3.30 8.18
N ASP A 142 0.27 -4.49 8.70
CA ASP A 142 1.36 -5.38 9.14
C ASP A 142 1.85 -6.23 7.97
N ASN A 143 3.05 -5.94 7.48
CA ASN A 143 3.70 -6.73 6.43
C ASN A 143 4.36 -8.01 6.96
N GLY A 144 4.38 -8.21 8.28
CA GLY A 144 5.04 -9.33 8.95
C GLY A 144 6.56 -9.18 9.11
N TYR A 145 7.15 -10.10 9.89
CA TYR A 145 8.59 -10.20 10.03
C TYR A 145 9.24 -10.66 8.73
N ARG A 146 10.25 -9.92 8.29
CA ARG A 146 10.99 -10.21 7.07
C ARG A 146 12.20 -11.08 7.38
N ASN A 147 12.43 -12.03 6.51
CA ASN A 147 13.43 -13.08 6.63
C ASN A 147 14.19 -13.17 5.32
N MET A 148 15.44 -13.66 5.36
CA MET A 148 16.23 -13.87 4.16
C MET A 148 15.74 -15.10 3.38
N PHE A 149 15.66 -14.97 2.07
CA PHE A 149 15.43 -16.11 1.17
C PHE A 149 16.36 -16.03 -0.04
N ASN A 150 16.88 -17.17 -0.50
CA ASN A 150 17.76 -17.24 -1.66
C ASN A 150 17.81 -18.63 -2.28
N GLY A 151 18.38 -18.73 -3.49
CA GLY A 151 18.55 -20.00 -4.21
C GLY A 151 19.82 -20.78 -3.86
N THR A 152 20.74 -20.20 -3.08
CA THR A 152 22.14 -20.66 -3.00
C THR A 152 22.45 -21.44 -1.71
N LYS A 153 22.20 -20.84 -0.52
CA LYS A 153 22.60 -21.39 0.79
C LYS A 153 21.72 -20.88 1.93
N PRO A 154 21.65 -21.58 3.07
CA PRO A 154 21.04 -21.01 4.29
C PRO A 154 21.80 -19.76 4.75
N VAL A 155 21.10 -18.87 5.48
CA VAL A 155 21.67 -17.71 6.16
C VAL A 155 21.38 -17.86 7.65
N THR A 156 22.39 -18.21 8.43
CA THR A 156 22.30 -18.46 9.87
C THR A 156 23.03 -17.38 10.67
N GLU A 157 24.03 -16.75 10.08
CA GLU A 157 24.78 -15.63 10.64
C GLU A 157 25.05 -14.57 9.54
N PRO A 158 25.42 -13.32 9.90
CA PRO A 158 25.67 -12.26 8.92
C PRO A 158 26.71 -12.63 7.87
N SER A 159 27.78 -13.34 8.24
CA SER A 159 28.86 -13.77 7.33
C SER A 159 28.37 -14.67 6.18
N ASP A 160 27.24 -15.37 6.37
CA ASP A 160 26.61 -16.18 5.32
C ASP A 160 26.10 -15.34 4.14
N MET A 161 25.93 -14.04 4.35
CA MET A 161 25.51 -13.12 3.29
C MET A 161 26.60 -12.83 2.26
N ALA A 162 27.86 -13.16 2.57
CA ALA A 162 28.99 -12.90 1.67
C ALA A 162 28.78 -13.53 0.29
N GLY A 163 28.91 -12.70 -0.75
CA GLY A 163 28.75 -13.08 -2.15
C GLY A 163 27.31 -13.15 -2.64
N LEU A 164 26.29 -13.00 -1.79
CA LEU A 164 24.89 -13.02 -2.20
C LEU A 164 24.43 -11.65 -2.70
N LYS A 165 23.81 -11.61 -3.88
CA LYS A 165 23.12 -10.45 -4.44
C LYS A 165 21.67 -10.47 -3.97
N ILE A 166 21.37 -9.63 -2.99
CA ILE A 166 20.07 -9.61 -2.31
C ILE A 166 19.25 -8.41 -2.74
N ARG A 167 18.05 -8.66 -3.24
CA ARG A 167 17.09 -7.57 -3.47
C ARG A 167 16.62 -7.01 -2.13
N VAL A 168 16.59 -5.70 -2.05
CA VAL A 168 15.94 -4.95 -0.97
C VAL A 168 14.92 -3.95 -1.51
N MET A 169 14.05 -3.43 -0.65
CA MET A 169 13.23 -2.27 -0.98
C MET A 169 14.11 -1.04 -1.18
N LYS A 170 13.60 -0.01 -1.88
CA LYS A 170 14.32 1.26 -2.09
C LYS A 170 14.35 2.07 -0.78
N SER A 171 15.12 1.61 0.20
CA SER A 171 15.39 2.21 1.50
C SER A 171 16.91 2.23 1.73
N PRO A 172 17.51 3.39 2.02
CA PRO A 172 18.93 3.48 2.34
C PRO A 172 19.33 2.60 3.51
N LEU A 173 18.51 2.53 4.56
CA LEU A 173 18.80 1.67 5.73
C LEU A 173 18.82 0.19 5.36
N MET A 174 17.90 -0.28 4.53
CA MET A 174 17.90 -1.68 4.10
C MET A 174 19.13 -2.02 3.24
N VAL A 175 19.53 -1.11 2.34
CA VAL A 175 20.75 -1.26 1.55
C VAL A 175 21.96 -1.35 2.48
N ASN A 176 22.10 -0.42 3.41
CA ASN A 176 23.22 -0.37 4.34
C ASN A 176 23.27 -1.62 5.24
N THR A 177 22.10 -2.11 5.69
CA THR A 177 22.04 -3.30 6.54
C THR A 177 22.53 -4.54 5.80
N VAL A 178 22.04 -4.81 4.59
CA VAL A 178 22.47 -5.98 3.82
C VAL A 178 23.96 -5.90 3.46
N ASN A 179 24.44 -4.71 3.09
CA ASN A 179 25.87 -4.51 2.81
C ASN A 179 26.73 -4.68 4.07
N ALA A 180 26.28 -4.23 5.24
CA ALA A 180 26.98 -4.41 6.51
C ALA A 180 27.04 -5.88 6.94
N MET A 181 26.07 -6.71 6.52
CA MET A 181 26.09 -8.17 6.70
C MET A 181 27.02 -8.88 5.71
N GLY A 182 27.66 -8.17 4.78
CA GLY A 182 28.56 -8.73 3.77
C GLY A 182 27.89 -9.15 2.45
N GLY A 183 26.59 -8.94 2.30
CA GLY A 183 25.86 -9.15 1.05
C GLY A 183 26.02 -7.97 0.08
N SER A 184 25.51 -8.14 -1.13
CA SER A 184 25.41 -7.09 -2.15
C SER A 184 23.94 -6.69 -2.30
N ALA A 185 23.55 -5.55 -1.71
CA ALA A 185 22.17 -5.07 -1.77
C ALA A 185 21.82 -4.48 -3.14
N THR A 186 20.71 -4.90 -3.71
CA THR A 186 20.17 -4.39 -4.98
C THR A 186 18.77 -3.82 -4.77
N PRO A 187 18.61 -2.49 -4.67
CA PRO A 187 17.29 -1.87 -4.57
C PRO A 187 16.49 -2.07 -5.86
N MET A 188 15.33 -2.74 -5.77
CA MET A 188 14.52 -3.07 -6.93
C MET A 188 13.03 -2.98 -6.62
N ALA A 189 12.20 -2.62 -7.62
CA ALA A 189 10.74 -2.63 -7.50
C ALA A 189 10.23 -4.06 -7.24
N TYR A 190 9.15 -4.16 -6.45
CA TYR A 190 8.62 -5.46 -6.02
C TYR A 190 8.14 -6.32 -7.20
N GLY A 191 7.44 -5.72 -8.14
CA GLY A 191 6.90 -6.44 -9.31
C GLY A 191 7.95 -6.95 -10.30
N GLU A 192 9.24 -6.62 -10.12
CA GLU A 192 10.36 -7.09 -10.94
C GLU A 192 11.08 -8.30 -10.29
N LEU A 193 10.86 -8.52 -8.98
CA LEU A 193 11.65 -9.42 -8.17
C LEU A 193 11.59 -10.88 -8.65
N TYR A 194 10.39 -11.42 -8.90
CA TYR A 194 10.24 -12.82 -9.34
C TYR A 194 11.02 -13.09 -10.63
N THR A 195 10.91 -12.19 -11.61
CA THR A 195 11.62 -12.31 -12.89
C THR A 195 13.14 -12.23 -12.71
N ALA A 196 13.62 -11.30 -11.89
CA ALA A 196 15.05 -11.14 -11.61
C ALA A 196 15.66 -12.38 -10.92
N LEU A 197 14.93 -12.98 -9.96
CA LEU A 197 15.31 -14.24 -9.32
C LEU A 197 15.33 -15.39 -10.33
N LYS A 198 14.27 -15.52 -11.13
CA LYS A 198 14.17 -16.59 -12.15
C LYS A 198 15.27 -16.52 -13.21
N GLN A 199 15.71 -15.31 -13.53
CA GLN A 199 16.81 -15.07 -14.50
C GLN A 199 18.21 -15.16 -13.87
N GLY A 200 18.32 -15.34 -12.55
CA GLY A 200 19.60 -15.38 -11.86
C GLY A 200 20.32 -14.02 -11.77
N VAL A 201 19.61 -12.92 -12.02
CA VAL A 201 20.16 -11.56 -11.83
C VAL A 201 20.41 -11.28 -10.35
N LEU A 202 19.60 -11.89 -9.48
CA LEU A 202 19.68 -11.85 -8.02
C LEU A 202 19.74 -13.28 -7.47
N ASP A 203 20.46 -13.45 -6.37
CA ASP A 203 20.53 -14.73 -5.66
C ASP A 203 19.34 -14.88 -4.70
N GLY A 204 18.78 -13.78 -4.19
CA GLY A 204 17.72 -13.80 -3.22
C GLY A 204 17.10 -12.43 -2.92
N GLY A 205 16.37 -12.41 -1.83
CA GLY A 205 15.72 -11.23 -1.28
C GLY A 205 15.41 -11.43 0.20
N GLU A 206 14.65 -10.48 0.74
CA GLU A 206 14.15 -10.54 2.10
C GLU A 206 12.64 -10.20 2.10
N ASN A 207 11.83 -10.99 2.80
CA ASN A 207 10.40 -10.77 2.91
C ASN A 207 9.76 -11.62 4.01
N ALA A 208 8.51 -11.31 4.36
CA ALA A 208 7.72 -12.15 5.25
C ALA A 208 7.27 -13.44 4.55
N ALA A 209 7.12 -14.51 5.32
CA ALA A 209 6.74 -15.82 4.81
C ALA A 209 5.44 -15.81 3.98
N GLY A 210 4.44 -15.04 4.43
CA GLY A 210 3.18 -14.88 3.70
C GLY A 210 3.37 -14.30 2.30
N ASN A 211 4.28 -13.32 2.13
CA ASN A 211 4.58 -12.74 0.82
C ASN A 211 5.35 -13.73 -0.06
N VAL A 212 6.34 -14.45 0.52
CA VAL A 212 7.12 -15.47 -0.21
C VAL A 212 6.19 -16.58 -0.73
N LEU A 213 5.20 -16.97 0.07
CA LEU A 213 4.22 -17.99 -0.30
C LEU A 213 3.25 -17.46 -1.38
N ASN A 214 2.63 -16.30 -1.16
CA ASN A 214 1.60 -15.77 -2.05
C ASN A 214 2.15 -15.40 -3.44
N ASP A 215 3.38 -14.84 -3.50
CA ASP A 215 4.02 -14.43 -4.75
C ASP A 215 4.99 -15.51 -5.30
N LYS A 216 4.91 -16.72 -4.71
CA LYS A 216 5.58 -17.93 -5.20
C LYS A 216 7.12 -17.83 -5.31
N PHE A 217 7.75 -17.00 -4.48
CA PHE A 217 9.22 -16.90 -4.52
C PHE A 217 9.92 -18.21 -4.16
N PHE A 218 9.23 -19.13 -3.48
CA PHE A 218 9.73 -20.49 -3.20
C PHE A 218 10.00 -21.32 -4.48
N GLU A 219 9.36 -20.98 -5.62
CA GLU A 219 9.64 -21.64 -6.89
C GLU A 219 11.03 -21.29 -7.46
N VAL A 220 11.58 -20.15 -7.05
CA VAL A 220 12.85 -19.58 -7.54
C VAL A 220 13.89 -19.37 -6.43
N SER A 221 13.58 -19.78 -5.20
CA SER A 221 14.45 -19.65 -4.02
C SER A 221 14.30 -20.85 -3.12
N LYS A 222 15.39 -21.60 -2.96
CA LYS A 222 15.41 -22.89 -2.26
C LYS A 222 15.43 -22.77 -0.73
N TYR A 223 16.03 -21.70 -0.21
CA TYR A 223 16.27 -21.50 1.21
C TYR A 223 15.47 -20.31 1.73
N TYR A 224 14.84 -20.50 2.89
CA TYR A 224 14.17 -19.45 3.65
C TYR A 224 14.68 -19.51 5.10
N SER A 225 15.45 -18.51 5.49
CA SER A 225 16.16 -18.45 6.79
C SER A 225 15.43 -17.48 7.71
N ILE A 226 14.98 -17.95 8.87
CA ILE A 226 14.20 -17.20 9.85
C ILE A 226 15.11 -16.21 10.61
N THR A 227 15.42 -15.09 9.98
CA THR A 227 16.29 -14.04 10.54
C THR A 227 15.53 -12.94 11.26
N GLN A 228 14.26 -12.71 10.94
CA GLN A 228 13.36 -11.71 11.55
C GLN A 228 13.99 -10.32 11.71
N HIS A 229 14.91 -9.96 10.81
CA HIS A 229 15.75 -8.77 10.91
C HIS A 229 15.01 -7.46 10.65
N PHE A 230 13.88 -7.49 9.90
CA PHE A 230 13.04 -6.32 9.64
C PHE A 230 11.57 -6.60 9.92
N ARG A 231 10.82 -5.55 10.32
CA ARG A 231 9.37 -5.54 10.35
C ARG A 231 8.82 -4.17 9.94
N PRO A 232 9.13 -3.69 8.72
CA PRO A 232 8.60 -2.41 8.26
C PRO A 232 7.09 -2.53 8.02
N PRO A 233 6.28 -1.64 8.62
CA PRO A 233 4.85 -1.63 8.34
C PRO A 233 4.56 -1.18 6.91
N GLY A 234 3.35 -1.46 6.45
CA GLY A 234 2.75 -0.80 5.32
C GLY A 234 1.81 0.32 5.78
N VAL A 235 1.51 1.24 4.88
CA VAL A 235 0.58 2.34 5.09
C VAL A 235 -0.51 2.29 4.04
N VAL A 236 -1.76 2.34 4.45
CA VAL A 236 -2.90 2.56 3.57
C VAL A 236 -3.03 4.06 3.35
N VAL A 237 -2.88 4.49 2.10
CA VAL A 237 -2.71 5.89 1.73
C VAL A 237 -3.67 6.27 0.62
N MET A 238 -4.27 7.46 0.71
CA MET A 238 -5.08 8.05 -0.34
C MET A 238 -4.45 9.34 -0.87
N SER A 239 -4.61 9.63 -2.17
CA SER A 239 -4.29 10.94 -2.73
C SER A 239 -5.02 12.04 -1.96
N LYS A 240 -4.30 13.09 -1.56
CA LYS A 240 -4.91 14.24 -0.87
C LYS A 240 -5.93 14.95 -1.76
N LYS A 241 -5.71 14.97 -3.07
CA LYS A 241 -6.69 15.51 -4.04
C LYS A 241 -8.00 14.71 -3.99
N THR A 242 -7.92 13.38 -4.02
CA THR A 242 -9.09 12.51 -3.87
C THR A 242 -9.74 12.68 -2.51
N TRP A 243 -8.96 12.69 -1.43
CA TRP A 243 -9.48 12.89 -0.08
C TRP A 243 -10.27 14.19 0.07
N ASN A 244 -9.73 15.30 -0.43
CA ASN A 244 -10.36 16.62 -0.35
C ASN A 244 -11.60 16.77 -1.24
N SER A 245 -11.78 15.90 -2.25
CA SER A 245 -13.01 15.88 -3.07
C SER A 245 -14.18 15.15 -2.39
N LEU A 246 -13.93 14.45 -1.28
CA LEU A 246 -14.93 13.71 -0.53
C LEU A 246 -15.63 14.61 0.48
N SER A 247 -16.93 14.37 0.69
CA SER A 247 -17.68 15.02 1.78
C SER A 247 -17.17 14.55 3.16
N GLY A 248 -17.43 15.34 4.20
CA GLY A 248 -17.04 14.95 5.57
C GLY A 248 -17.67 13.63 6.04
N SER A 249 -18.89 13.32 5.60
CA SER A 249 -19.54 12.03 5.88
C SER A 249 -18.82 10.85 5.20
N GLN A 250 -18.40 11.01 3.93
CA GLN A 250 -17.63 10.03 3.19
C GLN A 250 -16.26 9.82 3.85
N GLN A 251 -15.54 10.89 4.19
CA GLN A 251 -14.27 10.83 4.89
C GLN A 251 -14.36 10.07 6.21
N LYS A 252 -15.42 10.34 6.99
CA LYS A 252 -15.68 9.65 8.28
C LYS A 252 -15.94 8.15 8.08
N ALA A 253 -16.75 7.79 7.09
CA ALA A 253 -17.06 6.40 6.77
C ALA A 253 -15.81 5.63 6.32
N ILE A 254 -14.99 6.21 5.45
CA ILE A 254 -13.73 5.65 4.95
C ILE A 254 -12.72 5.48 6.11
N SER A 255 -12.52 6.52 6.93
CA SER A 255 -11.63 6.44 8.10
C SER A 255 -12.05 5.34 9.07
N LYS A 256 -13.37 5.22 9.35
CA LYS A 256 -13.90 4.17 10.23
C LYS A 256 -13.67 2.76 9.67
N ALA A 257 -13.77 2.59 8.36
CA ALA A 257 -13.48 1.30 7.73
C ALA A 257 -11.97 0.99 7.73
N ALA A 258 -11.14 1.99 7.42
CA ALA A 258 -9.68 1.85 7.41
C ALA A 258 -9.10 1.50 8.79
N ALA A 259 -9.66 2.05 9.87
CA ALA A 259 -9.23 1.73 11.24
C ALA A 259 -9.49 0.26 11.66
N GLN A 260 -10.09 -0.55 10.80
CA GLN A 260 -10.38 -1.97 11.05
C GLN A 260 -9.54 -2.91 10.17
N LEU A 261 -8.69 -2.34 9.32
CA LEU A 261 -7.69 -3.08 8.56
C LEU A 261 -6.55 -3.56 9.48
#